data_ae0ee59b88571e9b7db0771de1e0565c
#
_entry.id   ae0ee59b88571e9b7db0771de1e0565c
#
_cell.length_a   1.000
_cell.length_b   1.000
_cell.length_c   1.000
_cell.angle_alpha   90.00
_cell.angle_beta   90.00
_cell.angle_gamma   90.00
#
_symmetry.space_group_name_H-M   'P 1'
#
loop_
_entity.id
_entity.type
_entity.pdbx_description
1 polymer ?
#
loop_
_entity_poly.entity_id
_entity_poly.type
_entity_poly.pdbx_seq_one_letter_code
_entity_poly.pdbx_strand_id
1 'polypeptide(L)'
;MPLVNRVTASPSSSSAATAPSAPDTMTRQELRSSGSLALIFALRMLGLFLVLPVFALEAQHYAGGNDPAMVGLALGMYGLTQAVFQLPLGLASDRFGRKKVIIVGLLVFALGSLVAALADSLMGLVWGRALQGAGAVSAAVTALLADLTRDSVRTKAMAMVGGSMALMFSLALVLSPLLAGWVGLSGIFWI
;
A
#
# COMPACT_ATOMS: atom_id res chain seq x y z
N MET A 1 -61.35 -54.34 -6.39
CA MET A 1 -60.93 -53.62 -5.17
C MET A 1 -59.72 -52.77 -5.59
N PRO A 2 -59.84 -51.48 -5.94
CA PRO A 2 -58.75 -50.65 -6.39
C PRO A 2 -58.19 -49.82 -5.21
N LEU A 3 -56.86 -49.90 -5.05
CA LEU A 3 -56.09 -49.15 -4.07
C LEU A 3 -56.00 -47.67 -4.51
N VAL A 4 -56.58 -46.81 -3.72
CA VAL A 4 -56.48 -45.34 -3.85
C VAL A 4 -55.09 -44.88 -3.47
N ASN A 5 -54.32 -44.42 -4.42
CA ASN A 5 -52.99 -43.83 -4.24
C ASN A 5 -53.16 -42.41 -3.72
N ARG A 6 -52.88 -42.23 -2.42
CA ARG A 6 -52.94 -40.91 -1.75
C ARG A 6 -51.62 -40.16 -2.07
N VAL A 7 -51.67 -39.28 -3.05
CA VAL A 7 -50.60 -38.30 -3.31
C VAL A 7 -50.58 -37.34 -2.14
N THR A 8 -49.56 -37.45 -1.28
CA THR A 8 -49.27 -36.47 -0.26
C THR A 8 -48.63 -35.25 -0.90
N ALA A 9 -49.36 -34.17 -0.95
CA ALA A 9 -48.84 -32.84 -1.37
C ALA A 9 -47.74 -32.42 -0.40
N SER A 10 -46.52 -32.22 -0.89
CA SER A 10 -45.43 -31.59 -0.18
C SER A 10 -45.79 -30.12 0.15
N PRO A 11 -45.52 -29.63 1.34
CA PRO A 11 -45.74 -28.22 1.64
C PRO A 11 -44.75 -27.37 0.82
N SER A 12 -45.34 -26.42 0.10
CA SER A 12 -44.64 -25.39 -0.67
C SER A 12 -43.52 -24.76 0.14
N SER A 13 -42.34 -24.79 -0.46
CA SER A 13 -41.14 -24.07 0.01
C SER A 13 -41.51 -22.63 0.37
N SER A 14 -41.46 -22.34 1.66
CA SER A 14 -41.53 -20.98 2.19
C SER A 14 -40.46 -20.14 1.45
N SER A 15 -40.90 -19.15 0.70
CA SER A 15 -40.06 -18.09 0.17
C SER A 15 -39.35 -17.43 1.35
N ALA A 16 -38.10 -17.78 1.54
CA ALA A 16 -37.24 -17.07 2.47
C ALA A 16 -37.19 -15.60 1.98
N ALA A 17 -37.89 -14.75 2.70
CA ALA A 17 -37.85 -13.31 2.45
C ALA A 17 -36.38 -12.87 2.48
N THR A 18 -35.86 -12.52 1.32
CA THR A 18 -34.49 -12.00 1.19
C THR A 18 -34.42 -10.75 2.06
N ALA A 19 -33.66 -10.82 3.14
CA ALA A 19 -33.43 -9.67 4.00
C ALA A 19 -32.94 -8.50 3.11
N PRO A 20 -33.42 -7.28 3.32
CA PRO A 20 -33.01 -6.15 2.51
C PRO A 20 -31.49 -6.03 2.54
N SER A 21 -30.86 -6.10 1.35
CA SER A 21 -29.42 -5.95 1.20
C SER A 21 -29.00 -4.61 1.80
N ALA A 22 -27.97 -4.63 2.65
CA ALA A 22 -27.44 -3.40 3.23
C ALA A 22 -27.14 -2.39 2.10
N PRO A 23 -27.44 -1.10 2.30
CA PRO A 23 -27.30 -0.11 1.24
C PRO A 23 -25.86 -0.07 0.73
N ASP A 24 -25.70 -0.04 -0.60
CA ASP A 24 -24.41 0.01 -1.31
C ASP A 24 -23.63 1.32 -1.11
N THR A 25 -24.12 2.20 -0.26
CA THR A 25 -23.47 3.45 0.10
C THR A 25 -22.63 3.29 1.36
N MET A 26 -21.42 3.85 1.34
CA MET A 26 -20.53 3.87 2.50
C MET A 26 -21.12 4.75 3.61
N THR A 27 -21.04 4.29 4.85
CA THR A 27 -21.35 5.13 6.01
C THR A 27 -20.29 6.23 6.17
N ARG A 28 -20.63 7.30 6.90
CA ARG A 28 -19.67 8.39 7.19
C ARG A 28 -18.42 7.87 7.93
N GLN A 29 -18.57 6.86 8.78
CA GLN A 29 -17.46 6.26 9.50
C GLN A 29 -16.56 5.45 8.55
N GLU A 30 -17.13 4.60 7.68
CA GLU A 30 -16.39 3.84 6.68
C GLU A 30 -15.65 4.78 5.72
N LEU A 31 -16.29 5.86 5.27
CA LEU A 31 -15.67 6.85 4.40
C LEU A 31 -14.48 7.57 5.08
N ARG A 32 -14.64 7.97 6.35
CA ARG A 32 -13.54 8.61 7.11
C ARG A 32 -12.39 7.66 7.35
N SER A 33 -12.66 6.42 7.76
CA SER A 33 -11.62 5.42 7.99
C SER A 33 -10.88 5.06 6.72
N SER A 34 -11.62 4.79 5.63
CA SER A 34 -11.04 4.48 4.32
C SER A 34 -10.25 5.66 3.76
N GLY A 35 -10.77 6.89 3.89
CA GLY A 35 -10.10 8.11 3.46
C GLY A 35 -8.81 8.38 4.24
N SER A 36 -8.81 8.17 5.56
CA SER A 36 -7.60 8.33 6.38
C SER A 36 -6.53 7.30 6.01
N LEU A 37 -6.91 6.04 5.80
CA LEU A 37 -5.97 5.00 5.37
C LEU A 37 -5.46 5.26 3.95
N ALA A 38 -6.35 5.69 3.04
CA ALA A 38 -5.97 6.06 1.67
C ALA A 38 -4.98 7.24 1.69
N LEU A 39 -5.18 8.25 2.53
CA LEU A 39 -4.28 9.39 2.66
C LEU A 39 -2.90 8.99 3.18
N ILE A 40 -2.83 8.19 4.25
CA ILE A 40 -1.56 7.70 4.81
C ILE A 40 -0.80 6.91 3.73
N PHE A 41 -1.51 6.02 3.03
CA PHE A 41 -0.91 5.20 1.99
C PHE A 41 -0.49 6.03 0.76
N ALA A 42 -1.29 7.04 0.40
CA ALA A 42 -1.02 7.96 -0.69
C ALA A 42 0.27 8.79 -0.42
N LEU A 43 0.40 9.36 0.77
CA LEU A 43 1.59 10.13 1.14
C LEU A 43 2.86 9.27 1.12
N ARG A 44 2.77 8.04 1.66
CA ARG A 44 3.87 7.09 1.59
C ARG A 44 4.26 6.76 0.13
N MET A 45 3.26 6.55 -0.73
CA MET A 45 3.48 6.24 -2.16
C MET A 45 4.01 7.45 -2.92
N LEU A 46 3.58 8.67 -2.56
CA LEU A 46 4.14 9.89 -3.15
C LEU A 46 5.64 9.97 -2.91
N GLY A 47 6.10 9.81 -1.66
CA GLY A 47 7.54 9.82 -1.33
C GLY A 47 8.33 8.75 -2.10
N LEU A 48 7.76 7.55 -2.25
CA LEU A 48 8.38 6.49 -3.05
C LEU A 48 8.47 6.85 -4.54
N PHE A 49 7.37 7.34 -5.12
CA PHE A 49 7.27 7.61 -6.54
C PHE A 49 8.03 8.86 -6.97
N LEU A 50 8.25 9.83 -6.07
CA LEU A 50 9.09 11.00 -6.35
C LEU A 50 10.54 10.63 -6.65
N VAL A 51 11.03 9.56 -6.07
CA VAL A 51 12.41 9.11 -6.27
C VAL A 51 12.60 8.45 -7.64
N LEU A 52 11.62 7.66 -8.12
CA LEU A 52 11.79 6.77 -9.28
C LEU A 52 12.19 7.49 -10.58
N PRO A 53 11.54 8.59 -11.03
CA PRO A 53 11.83 9.20 -12.33
C PRO A 53 13.23 9.81 -12.44
N VAL A 54 13.78 10.30 -11.33
CA VAL A 54 15.05 11.04 -11.32
C VAL A 54 16.22 10.25 -10.74
N PHE A 55 15.94 9.09 -10.13
CA PHE A 55 16.95 8.31 -9.41
C PHE A 55 18.18 7.98 -10.28
N ALA A 56 17.97 7.50 -11.49
CA ALA A 56 19.06 7.06 -12.37
C ALA A 56 19.94 8.24 -12.82
N LEU A 57 19.37 9.43 -12.98
CA LEU A 57 20.11 10.64 -13.34
C LEU A 57 20.89 11.18 -12.14
N GLU A 58 20.24 11.32 -11.01
CA GLU A 58 20.82 11.84 -9.78
C GLU A 58 21.85 10.88 -9.16
N ALA A 59 21.67 9.57 -9.32
CA ALA A 59 22.59 8.56 -8.82
C ALA A 59 24.01 8.74 -9.36
N GLN A 60 24.18 9.32 -10.56
CA GLN A 60 25.51 9.60 -11.16
C GLN A 60 26.33 10.58 -10.32
N HIS A 61 25.71 11.39 -9.49
CA HIS A 61 26.39 12.33 -8.59
C HIS A 61 26.94 11.65 -7.31
N TYR A 62 26.59 10.39 -7.06
CA TYR A 62 27.03 9.62 -5.90
C TYR A 62 28.24 8.74 -6.23
N ALA A 63 29.10 8.51 -5.24
CA ALA A 63 30.19 7.55 -5.38
C ALA A 63 29.67 6.16 -5.75
N GLY A 64 30.11 5.63 -6.89
CA GLY A 64 29.64 4.38 -7.48
C GLY A 64 28.45 4.51 -8.43
N GLY A 65 27.94 5.73 -8.68
CA GLY A 65 26.75 6.00 -9.50
C GLY A 65 26.95 5.79 -11.01
N ASN A 66 28.20 5.64 -11.48
CA ASN A 66 28.51 5.34 -12.88
C ASN A 66 28.31 3.84 -13.23
N ASP A 67 28.08 2.98 -12.26
CA ASP A 67 27.80 1.57 -12.46
C ASP A 67 26.29 1.32 -12.60
N PRO A 68 25.77 1.00 -13.79
CA PRO A 68 24.35 0.74 -14.01
C PRO A 68 23.79 -0.42 -13.17
N ALA A 69 24.64 -1.42 -12.85
CA ALA A 69 24.22 -2.55 -12.03
C ALA A 69 23.95 -2.11 -10.58
N MET A 70 24.78 -1.24 -10.03
CA MET A 70 24.59 -0.66 -8.70
C MET A 70 23.39 0.26 -8.66
N VAL A 71 23.13 1.06 -9.70
CA VAL A 71 21.92 1.89 -9.81
C VAL A 71 20.67 1.01 -9.84
N GLY A 72 20.68 -0.05 -10.64
CA GLY A 72 19.60 -1.04 -10.71
C GLY A 72 19.38 -1.75 -9.37
N LEU A 73 20.46 -2.10 -8.67
CA LEU A 73 20.39 -2.70 -7.33
C LEU A 73 19.74 -1.75 -6.32
N ALA A 74 20.13 -0.48 -6.31
CA ALA A 74 19.56 0.52 -5.40
C ALA A 74 18.06 0.74 -5.66
N LEU A 75 17.62 0.77 -6.93
CA LEU A 75 16.20 0.83 -7.28
C LEU A 75 15.46 -0.45 -6.89
N GLY A 76 16.01 -1.61 -7.23
CA GLY A 76 15.39 -2.92 -7.01
C GLY A 76 15.33 -3.33 -5.53
N MET A 77 16.28 -2.87 -4.71
CA MET A 77 16.40 -3.26 -3.30
C MET A 77 15.15 -2.94 -2.49
N TYR A 78 14.50 -1.80 -2.75
CA TYR A 78 13.21 -1.48 -2.15
C TYR A 78 12.16 -2.56 -2.43
N GLY A 79 11.97 -2.92 -3.72
CA GLY A 79 10.99 -3.93 -4.13
C GLY A 79 11.31 -5.32 -3.58
N LEU A 80 12.59 -5.70 -3.59
CA LEU A 80 13.05 -6.99 -3.07
C LEU A 80 12.75 -7.14 -1.57
N THR A 81 13.17 -6.17 -0.76
CA THR A 81 12.93 -6.19 0.68
C THR A 81 11.44 -6.08 1.00
N GLN A 82 10.69 -5.26 0.27
CA GLN A 82 9.23 -5.21 0.41
C GLN A 82 8.60 -6.57 0.13
N ALA A 83 8.98 -7.27 -0.93
CA ALA A 83 8.43 -8.59 -1.26
C ALA A 83 8.72 -9.61 -0.14
N VAL A 84 9.95 -9.61 0.38
CA VAL A 84 10.37 -10.51 1.47
C VAL A 84 9.60 -10.22 2.77
N PHE A 85 9.47 -8.95 3.15
CA PHE A 85 8.87 -8.56 4.44
C PHE A 85 7.34 -8.44 4.39
N GLN A 86 6.72 -8.37 3.22
CA GLN A 86 5.27 -8.18 3.09
C GLN A 86 4.48 -9.33 3.74
N LEU A 87 4.89 -10.58 3.53
CA LEU A 87 4.23 -11.74 4.12
C LEU A 87 4.45 -11.82 5.64
N PRO A 88 5.69 -11.76 6.18
CA PRO A 88 5.93 -11.73 7.62
C PRO A 88 5.20 -10.60 8.35
N LEU A 89 5.22 -9.39 7.80
CA LEU A 89 4.52 -8.23 8.40
C LEU A 89 3.00 -8.35 8.29
N GLY A 90 2.49 -8.96 7.22
CA GLY A 90 1.08 -9.33 7.11
C GLY A 90 0.65 -10.25 8.25
N LEU A 91 1.36 -11.37 8.46
CA LEU A 91 1.11 -12.31 9.55
C LEU A 91 1.30 -11.69 10.94
N ALA A 92 2.34 -10.87 11.10
CA ALA A 92 2.55 -10.12 12.34
C ALA A 92 1.38 -9.17 12.64
N SER A 93 0.78 -8.58 11.61
CA SER A 93 -0.36 -7.68 11.77
C SER A 93 -1.62 -8.39 12.27
N ASP A 94 -1.80 -9.68 11.93
CA ASP A 94 -2.87 -10.52 12.46
C ASP A 94 -2.67 -10.83 13.94
N ARG A 95 -1.41 -11.06 14.35
CA ARG A 95 -1.07 -11.49 15.71
C ARG A 95 -0.92 -10.32 16.68
N PHE A 96 -0.23 -9.24 16.29
CA PHE A 96 0.12 -8.11 17.17
C PHE A 96 -0.83 -6.91 17.01
N GLY A 97 -1.72 -6.97 16.03
CA GLY A 97 -2.71 -5.94 15.71
C GLY A 97 -2.29 -5.04 14.54
N ARG A 98 -3.22 -4.81 13.61
CA ARG A 98 -3.03 -4.08 12.35
C ARG A 98 -2.36 -2.72 12.52
N LYS A 99 -2.91 -1.88 13.43
CA LYS A 99 -2.44 -0.51 13.65
C LYS A 99 -1.00 -0.45 14.13
N LYS A 100 -0.61 -1.34 15.05
CA LYS A 100 0.75 -1.36 15.61
C LYS A 100 1.78 -1.69 14.52
N VAL A 101 1.51 -2.70 13.69
CA VAL A 101 2.40 -3.10 12.62
C VAL A 101 2.50 -2.02 11.53
N ILE A 102 1.39 -1.33 11.21
CA ILE A 102 1.41 -0.19 10.28
C ILE A 102 2.31 0.93 10.84
N ILE A 103 2.16 1.30 12.10
CA ILE A 103 2.98 2.35 12.72
C ILE A 103 4.46 1.96 12.70
N VAL A 104 4.80 0.75 13.12
CA VAL A 104 6.20 0.26 13.10
C VAL A 104 6.75 0.25 11.68
N GLY A 105 5.99 -0.25 10.71
CA GLY A 105 6.43 -0.26 9.31
C GLY A 105 6.63 1.14 8.73
N LEU A 106 5.77 2.11 9.08
CA LEU A 106 5.96 3.51 8.66
C LEU A 106 7.19 4.14 9.32
N LEU A 107 7.48 3.82 10.59
CA LEU A 107 8.71 4.27 11.26
C LEU A 107 9.96 3.67 10.60
N VAL A 108 9.94 2.39 10.26
CA VAL A 108 11.03 1.73 9.52
C VAL A 108 11.20 2.37 8.14
N PHE A 109 10.12 2.67 7.44
CA PHE A 109 10.16 3.39 6.16
C PHE A 109 10.78 4.78 6.31
N ALA A 110 10.36 5.56 7.32
CA ALA A 110 10.91 6.89 7.60
C ALA A 110 12.41 6.84 7.95
N LEU A 111 12.83 5.85 8.76
CA LEU A 111 14.25 5.62 9.03
C LEU A 111 15.03 5.29 7.75
N GLY A 112 14.47 4.49 6.87
CA GLY A 112 15.06 4.21 5.56
C GLY A 112 15.20 5.46 4.68
N SER A 113 14.20 6.36 4.71
CA SER A 113 14.28 7.64 4.03
C SER A 113 15.37 8.53 4.60
N LEU A 114 15.51 8.56 5.94
CA LEU A 114 16.57 9.32 6.60
C LEU A 114 17.97 8.78 6.24
N VAL A 115 18.15 7.46 6.24
CA VAL A 115 19.41 6.82 5.81
C VAL A 115 19.73 7.17 4.36
N ALA A 116 18.75 7.13 3.47
CA ALA A 116 18.93 7.49 2.06
C ALA A 116 19.23 8.99 1.88
N ALA A 117 18.59 9.86 2.67
CA ALA A 117 18.79 11.31 2.63
C ALA A 117 20.21 11.71 3.08
N LEU A 118 20.81 10.98 4.01
CA LEU A 118 22.15 11.22 4.57
C LEU A 118 23.25 10.43 3.84
N ALA A 119 22.90 9.70 2.77
CA ALA A 119 23.86 8.87 2.07
C ALA A 119 24.77 9.70 1.15
N ASP A 120 26.08 9.49 1.25
CA ASP A 120 27.11 10.09 0.39
C ASP A 120 27.56 9.15 -0.74
N SER A 121 27.04 7.91 -0.76
CA SER A 121 27.41 6.86 -1.72
C SER A 121 26.18 6.09 -2.19
N LEU A 122 26.30 5.49 -3.38
CA LEU A 122 25.23 4.65 -3.92
C LEU A 122 24.94 3.44 -3.03
N MET A 123 25.96 2.89 -2.35
CA MET A 123 25.78 1.81 -1.37
C MET A 123 24.94 2.28 -0.16
N GLY A 124 25.12 3.51 0.30
CA GLY A 124 24.26 4.12 1.33
C GLY A 124 22.80 4.20 0.89
N LEU A 125 22.56 4.59 -0.38
CA LEU A 125 21.22 4.58 -0.98
C LEU A 125 20.64 3.16 -1.05
N VAL A 126 21.43 2.13 -1.39
CA VAL A 126 21.00 0.72 -1.36
C VAL A 126 20.46 0.34 0.01
N TRP A 127 21.20 0.66 1.09
CA TRP A 127 20.76 0.38 2.47
C TRP A 127 19.52 1.16 2.87
N GLY A 128 19.45 2.44 2.53
CA GLY A 128 18.26 3.27 2.75
C GLY A 128 17.03 2.69 2.05
N ARG A 129 17.17 2.29 0.79
CA ARG A 129 16.10 1.66 -0.01
C ARG A 129 15.70 0.29 0.53
N ALA A 130 16.68 -0.53 0.97
CA ALA A 130 16.41 -1.80 1.64
C ALA A 130 15.56 -1.60 2.91
N LEU A 131 15.91 -0.62 3.72
CA LEU A 131 15.19 -0.32 4.95
C LEU A 131 13.79 0.24 4.68
N GLN A 132 13.65 1.13 3.67
CA GLN A 132 12.34 1.59 3.23
C GLN A 132 11.43 0.42 2.82
N GLY A 133 11.95 -0.53 2.04
CA GLY A 133 11.20 -1.72 1.63
C GLY A 133 10.85 -2.65 2.80
N ALA A 134 11.73 -2.78 3.79
CA ALA A 134 11.46 -3.56 5.00
C ALA A 134 10.27 -3.00 5.81
N GLY A 135 9.94 -1.72 5.65
CA GLY A 135 8.71 -1.11 6.18
C GLY A 135 7.44 -1.45 5.39
N ALA A 136 7.32 -2.65 4.83
CA ALA A 136 6.21 -3.09 3.99
C ALA A 136 4.89 -3.15 4.76
N VAL A 137 4.05 -2.11 4.64
CA VAL A 137 2.76 -2.02 5.35
C VAL A 137 1.55 -2.35 4.48
N SER A 138 1.74 -2.60 3.18
CA SER A 138 0.64 -2.73 2.23
C SER A 138 -0.35 -3.84 2.62
N ALA A 139 0.13 -5.02 3.03
CA ALA A 139 -0.72 -6.11 3.47
C ALA A 139 -1.53 -5.73 4.74
N ALA A 140 -0.89 -5.11 5.73
CA ALA A 140 -1.54 -4.70 6.97
C ALA A 140 -2.57 -3.58 6.73
N VAL A 141 -2.30 -2.62 5.84
CA VAL A 141 -3.24 -1.54 5.46
C VAL A 141 -4.46 -2.12 4.73
N THR A 142 -4.24 -3.02 3.76
CA THR A 142 -5.34 -3.68 3.04
C THR A 142 -6.22 -4.50 3.98
N ALA A 143 -5.61 -5.23 4.90
CA ALA A 143 -6.32 -6.01 5.90
C ALA A 143 -7.09 -5.10 6.88
N LEU A 144 -6.49 -4.01 7.37
CA LEU A 144 -7.18 -3.05 8.22
C LEU A 144 -8.36 -2.39 7.49
N LEU A 145 -8.20 -2.07 6.21
CA LEU A 145 -9.29 -1.52 5.40
C LEU A 145 -10.45 -2.51 5.30
N ALA A 146 -10.15 -3.79 5.07
CA ALA A 146 -11.16 -4.85 5.04
C ALA A 146 -11.89 -5.01 6.38
N ASP A 147 -11.16 -4.91 7.51
CA ASP A 147 -11.74 -5.00 8.86
C ASP A 147 -12.64 -3.81 9.20
N LEU A 148 -12.41 -2.64 8.58
CA LEU A 148 -13.17 -1.39 8.85
C LEU A 148 -14.30 -1.14 7.86
N THR A 149 -14.50 -2.01 6.86
CA THR A 149 -15.50 -1.84 5.81
C THR A 149 -16.36 -3.09 5.66
N ARG A 150 -17.67 -2.89 5.48
CA ARG A 150 -18.62 -3.98 5.18
C ARG A 150 -18.31 -4.60 3.81
N ASP A 151 -18.63 -5.87 3.64
CA ASP A 151 -18.39 -6.60 2.38
C ASP A 151 -19.01 -5.90 1.16
N SER A 152 -20.23 -5.34 1.32
CA SER A 152 -20.96 -4.63 0.26
C SER A 152 -20.24 -3.38 -0.26
N VAL A 153 -19.39 -2.73 0.54
CA VAL A 153 -18.68 -1.49 0.18
C VAL A 153 -17.17 -1.63 0.13
N ARG A 154 -16.63 -2.83 0.45
CA ARG A 154 -15.19 -3.11 0.49
C ARG A 154 -14.49 -2.79 -0.84
N THR A 155 -15.11 -3.15 -1.97
CA THR A 155 -14.58 -2.85 -3.31
C THR A 155 -14.44 -1.34 -3.52
N LYS A 156 -15.40 -0.53 -3.04
CA LYS A 156 -15.33 0.94 -3.14
C LYS A 156 -14.19 1.50 -2.28
N ALA A 157 -14.00 0.96 -1.08
CA ALA A 157 -12.91 1.35 -0.19
C ALA A 157 -11.52 0.99 -0.79
N MET A 158 -11.39 -0.21 -1.37
CA MET A 158 -10.17 -0.62 -2.09
C MET A 158 -9.90 0.27 -3.32
N ALA A 159 -10.95 0.64 -4.06
CA ALA A 159 -10.83 1.56 -5.19
C ALA A 159 -10.37 2.96 -4.76
N MET A 160 -10.77 3.45 -3.58
CA MET A 160 -10.26 4.73 -3.04
C MET A 160 -8.74 4.67 -2.79
N VAL A 161 -8.25 3.59 -2.18
CA VAL A 161 -6.81 3.40 -1.95
C VAL A 161 -6.07 3.26 -3.27
N GLY A 162 -6.53 2.40 -4.19
CA GLY A 162 -5.92 2.24 -5.52
C GLY A 162 -5.92 3.53 -6.34
N GLY A 163 -7.03 4.27 -6.33
CA GLY A 163 -7.16 5.56 -7.01
C GLY A 163 -6.22 6.62 -6.42
N SER A 164 -6.06 6.64 -5.09
CA SER A 164 -5.09 7.53 -4.44
C SER A 164 -3.65 7.23 -4.85
N MET A 165 -3.29 5.95 -5.00
CA MET A 165 -1.95 5.54 -5.50
C MET A 165 -1.72 6.03 -6.93
N ALA A 166 -2.68 5.83 -7.84
CA ALA A 166 -2.57 6.28 -9.23
C ALA A 166 -2.43 7.81 -9.32
N LEU A 167 -3.20 8.55 -8.51
CA LEU A 167 -3.10 10.00 -8.42
C LEU A 167 -1.70 10.44 -7.92
N MET A 168 -1.18 9.80 -6.86
CA MET A 168 0.15 10.12 -6.33
C MET A 168 1.26 9.77 -7.31
N PHE A 169 1.13 8.67 -8.06
CA PHE A 169 2.07 8.33 -9.13
C PHE A 169 2.08 9.41 -10.23
N SER A 170 0.91 9.83 -10.71
CA SER A 170 0.80 10.88 -11.72
C SER A 170 1.39 12.21 -11.23
N LEU A 171 1.11 12.56 -9.97
CA LEU A 171 1.64 13.76 -9.34
C LEU A 171 3.17 13.69 -9.19
N ALA A 172 3.69 12.54 -8.80
CA ALA A 172 5.12 12.30 -8.66
C ALA A 172 5.87 12.44 -9.99
N LEU A 173 5.31 11.98 -11.10
CA LEU A 173 5.92 12.13 -12.43
C LEU A 173 6.14 13.61 -12.80
N VAL A 174 5.24 14.49 -12.39
CA VAL A 174 5.33 15.92 -12.66
C VAL A 174 6.25 16.63 -11.65
N LEU A 175 6.08 16.33 -10.36
CA LEU A 175 6.80 17.02 -9.29
C LEU A 175 8.26 16.55 -9.16
N SER A 176 8.57 15.29 -9.47
CA SER A 176 9.89 14.72 -9.25
C SER A 176 11.01 15.47 -9.97
N PRO A 177 10.92 15.76 -11.29
CA PRO A 177 11.97 16.53 -11.97
C PRO A 177 12.11 17.96 -11.44
N LEU A 178 10.99 18.60 -11.08
CA LEU A 178 10.98 19.96 -10.53
C LEU A 178 11.69 20.01 -9.17
N LEU A 179 11.35 19.08 -8.28
CA LEU A 179 11.96 18.99 -6.94
C LEU A 179 13.44 18.59 -7.04
N ALA A 180 13.78 17.63 -7.90
CA ALA A 180 15.18 17.22 -8.09
C ALA A 180 16.06 18.40 -8.52
N GLY A 181 15.57 19.27 -9.41
CA GLY A 181 16.30 20.47 -9.83
C GLY A 181 16.53 21.49 -8.71
N TRP A 182 15.73 21.46 -7.63
CA TRP A 182 15.85 22.42 -6.51
C TRP A 182 16.60 21.83 -5.32
N VAL A 183 16.34 20.58 -4.96
CA VAL A 183 16.82 19.98 -3.71
C VAL A 183 17.66 18.72 -3.93
N GLY A 184 17.81 18.27 -5.16
CA GLY A 184 18.51 17.02 -5.51
C GLY A 184 17.82 15.78 -4.97
N LEU A 185 18.44 14.60 -5.17
CA LEU A 185 17.91 13.32 -4.71
C LEU A 185 17.83 13.24 -3.18
N SER A 186 18.86 13.72 -2.49
CA SER A 186 18.88 13.76 -1.01
C SER A 186 17.69 14.56 -0.46
N GLY A 187 17.41 15.73 -1.04
CA GLY A 187 16.27 16.56 -0.64
C GLY A 187 14.91 15.89 -0.83
N ILE A 188 14.75 15.05 -1.88
CA ILE A 188 13.53 14.29 -2.10
C ILE A 188 13.31 13.25 -0.99
N PHE A 189 14.35 12.66 -0.44
CA PHE A 189 14.23 11.71 0.68
C PHE A 189 13.86 12.37 2.01
N TRP A 190 14.04 13.70 2.14
CA TRP A 190 13.62 14.46 3.31
C TRP A 190 12.12 14.81 3.32
N ILE A 191 11.47 14.76 2.16
CA ILE A 191 10.04 15.05 1.98
C ILE A 191 9.18 13.82 2.28
#